data_69086a78c20934c179d507c1bf98933b
#
_entry.id   69086a78c20934c179d507c1bf98933b
#
_cell.length_a   1.000
_cell.length_b   1.000
_cell.length_c   1.000
_cell.angle_alpha   90.00
_cell.angle_beta   90.00
_cell.angle_gamma   90.00
#
_symmetry.space_group_name_H-M   'P 1'
#
loop_
_entity.id
_entity.type
_entity.pdbx_description
1 polymer ?
#
loop_
_entity_poly.entity_id
_entity_poly.type
_entity_poly.pdbx_seq_one_letter_code
_entity_poly.pdbx_strand_id
1 'polypeptide(L)'
;MKLQFLRRVKMKSLLKKSFACLLLLLLGAFLGIYLQRNDSIKIYINSLLEEGILSYARSTDFHDVENSKVNLLEVRSIELSRDSDTYDTEIDSKYILRKREFNQARAAIILIDIWDTSKEPNDGFKERHESFVLNKIVPLINLARKHKIQVIHSPHSSPISKHVLIEPQDIVLEVDNLPFQMQSLYLHNLLKERGISTLLYAGNSTHKCLFDRPDGIYGMRKLMDDFILVRDATMAFEYHTTLEGELVKNVFTNYIEESYGTSTTINDLNMSLSSPESP
;
A
#
# COMPACT_ATOMS: atom_id res chain seq x y z
N MET A 1 -29.20 -49.54 35.23
CA MET A 1 -29.98 -48.26 35.23
C MET A 1 -29.15 -47.01 35.08
N LYS A 2 -28.06 -46.80 35.82
CA LYS A 2 -27.18 -45.58 35.75
C LYS A 2 -26.52 -45.36 34.36
N LEU A 3 -26.13 -46.41 33.64
CA LEU A 3 -25.43 -46.27 32.35
C LEU A 3 -26.35 -45.80 31.22
N GLN A 4 -27.63 -46.18 31.22
CA GLN A 4 -28.60 -45.74 30.21
C GLN A 4 -29.00 -44.26 30.42
N PHE A 5 -29.04 -43.79 31.68
CA PHE A 5 -29.31 -42.39 32.00
C PHE A 5 -28.19 -41.47 31.53
N LEU A 6 -26.92 -41.82 31.76
CA LEU A 6 -25.76 -41.06 31.32
C LEU A 6 -25.63 -40.98 29.76
N ARG A 7 -25.99 -42.06 29.04
CA ARG A 7 -26.05 -42.04 27.59
C ARG A 7 -27.14 -41.10 27.06
N ARG A 8 -28.32 -41.06 27.69
CA ARG A 8 -29.42 -40.13 27.30
C ARG A 8 -29.06 -38.66 27.54
N VAL A 9 -28.36 -38.33 28.65
CA VAL A 9 -27.92 -36.96 28.97
C VAL A 9 -26.84 -36.49 27.99
N LYS A 10 -25.86 -37.36 27.68
CA LYS A 10 -24.81 -37.07 26.67
C LYS A 10 -25.36 -36.85 25.28
N MET A 11 -26.34 -37.68 24.89
CA MET A 11 -26.99 -37.60 23.56
C MET A 11 -27.85 -36.32 23.42
N LYS A 12 -28.55 -35.88 24.48
CA LYS A 12 -29.30 -34.64 24.52
C LYS A 12 -28.38 -33.40 24.44
N SER A 13 -27.19 -33.45 25.04
CA SER A 13 -26.20 -32.39 24.97
C SER A 13 -25.57 -32.29 23.56
N LEU A 14 -25.27 -33.42 22.92
CA LEU A 14 -24.76 -33.47 21.54
C LEU A 14 -25.81 -32.96 20.54
N LEU A 15 -27.06 -33.36 20.66
CA LEU A 15 -28.16 -32.88 19.83
C LEU A 15 -28.40 -31.38 19.98
N LYS A 16 -28.30 -30.81 21.19
CA LYS A 16 -28.39 -29.37 21.42
C LYS A 16 -27.23 -28.60 20.74
N LYS A 17 -26.00 -29.12 20.82
CA LYS A 17 -24.83 -28.51 20.17
C LYS A 17 -24.93 -28.58 18.65
N SER A 18 -25.34 -29.71 18.07
CA SER A 18 -25.56 -29.87 16.63
C SER A 18 -26.69 -28.98 16.11
N PHE A 19 -27.77 -28.82 16.86
CA PHE A 19 -28.86 -27.92 16.51
C PHE A 19 -28.45 -26.45 16.55
N ALA A 20 -27.65 -26.05 17.55
CA ALA A 20 -27.10 -24.69 17.62
C ALA A 20 -26.16 -24.39 16.46
N CYS A 21 -25.28 -25.34 16.09
CA CYS A 21 -24.42 -25.19 14.90
C CYS A 21 -25.22 -25.09 13.60
N LEU A 22 -26.27 -25.92 13.45
CA LEU A 22 -27.13 -25.86 12.27
C LEU A 22 -27.90 -24.55 12.19
N LEU A 23 -28.39 -24.04 13.32
CA LEU A 23 -29.08 -22.76 13.41
C LEU A 23 -28.15 -21.60 13.04
N LEU A 24 -26.89 -21.62 13.50
CA LEU A 24 -25.88 -20.62 13.14
C LEU A 24 -25.51 -20.66 11.66
N LEU A 25 -25.42 -21.85 11.07
CA LEU A 25 -25.19 -22.02 9.62
C LEU A 25 -26.37 -21.52 8.81
N LEU A 26 -27.62 -21.81 9.23
CA LEU A 26 -28.82 -21.30 8.55
C LEU A 26 -28.95 -19.79 8.70
N LEU A 27 -28.66 -19.21 9.86
CA LEU A 27 -28.64 -17.77 10.09
C LEU A 27 -27.55 -17.11 9.23
N GLY A 28 -26.36 -17.71 9.12
CA GLY A 28 -25.30 -17.23 8.26
C GLY A 28 -25.67 -17.26 6.77
N ALA A 29 -26.33 -18.35 6.31
CA ALA A 29 -26.82 -18.45 4.96
C ALA A 29 -27.95 -17.45 4.66
N PHE A 30 -28.89 -17.27 5.59
CA PHE A 30 -29.97 -16.28 5.47
C PHE A 30 -29.43 -14.85 5.45
N LEU A 31 -28.47 -14.56 6.32
CA LEU A 31 -27.80 -13.25 6.36
C LEU A 31 -27.04 -13.01 5.05
N GLY A 32 -26.35 -14.02 4.54
CA GLY A 32 -25.64 -13.95 3.25
C GLY A 32 -26.58 -13.64 2.08
N ILE A 33 -27.74 -14.34 2.00
CA ILE A 33 -28.74 -14.09 0.96
C ILE A 33 -29.38 -12.70 1.11
N TYR A 34 -29.65 -12.27 2.36
CA TYR A 34 -30.24 -10.97 2.65
C TYR A 34 -29.28 -9.82 2.32
N LEU A 35 -27.99 -9.98 2.64
CA LEU A 35 -26.93 -9.03 2.30
C LEU A 35 -26.69 -8.96 0.78
N GLN A 36 -26.84 -10.07 0.06
CA GLN A 36 -26.69 -10.13 -1.39
C GLN A 36 -27.79 -9.35 -2.13
N ARG A 37 -28.96 -9.14 -1.48
CA ARG A 37 -30.12 -8.44 -2.03
C ARG A 37 -30.25 -6.98 -1.62
N ASN A 38 -29.44 -6.50 -0.68
CA ASN A 38 -29.57 -5.15 -0.14
C ASN A 38 -28.22 -4.42 -0.08
N ASP A 39 -27.88 -3.74 -1.17
CA ASP A 39 -26.62 -3.02 -1.32
C ASP A 39 -26.38 -1.95 -0.22
N SER A 40 -27.44 -1.30 0.26
CA SER A 40 -27.33 -0.31 1.34
C SER A 40 -26.86 -0.93 2.66
N ILE A 41 -27.37 -2.12 3.00
CA ILE A 41 -26.95 -2.84 4.21
C ILE A 41 -25.53 -3.36 4.06
N LYS A 42 -25.17 -3.82 2.87
CA LYS A 42 -23.81 -4.27 2.56
C LYS A 42 -22.79 -3.14 2.71
N ILE A 43 -23.12 -1.95 2.20
CA ILE A 43 -22.29 -0.76 2.35
C ILE A 43 -22.16 -0.38 3.83
N TYR A 44 -23.24 -0.40 4.60
CA TYR A 44 -23.23 -0.08 6.03
C TYR A 44 -22.42 -1.09 6.87
N ILE A 45 -22.57 -2.40 6.62
CA ILE A 45 -21.77 -3.43 7.30
C ILE A 45 -20.29 -3.31 6.93
N ASN A 46 -19.97 -3.04 5.65
CA ASN A 46 -18.59 -2.82 5.24
C ASN A 46 -17.98 -1.59 5.93
N SER A 47 -18.74 -0.51 6.07
CA SER A 47 -18.29 0.68 6.81
C SER A 47 -18.03 0.40 8.30
N LEU A 48 -18.91 -0.37 8.97
CA LEU A 48 -18.69 -0.79 10.35
C LEU A 48 -17.48 -1.72 10.51
N LEU A 49 -17.26 -2.62 9.57
CA LEU A 49 -16.08 -3.50 9.55
C LEU A 49 -14.81 -2.68 9.32
N GLU A 50 -14.82 -1.73 8.41
CA GLU A 50 -13.71 -0.81 8.17
C GLU A 50 -13.38 0.00 9.44
N GLU A 51 -14.37 0.59 10.09
CA GLU A 51 -14.17 1.35 11.34
C GLU A 51 -13.62 0.47 12.46
N GLY A 52 -14.13 -0.75 12.62
CA GLY A 52 -13.63 -1.71 13.60
C GLY A 52 -12.18 -2.13 13.32
N ILE A 53 -11.85 -2.41 12.06
CA ILE A 53 -10.50 -2.76 11.61
C ILE A 53 -9.53 -1.58 11.83
N LEU A 54 -9.95 -0.36 11.47
CA LEU A 54 -9.15 0.85 11.65
C LEU A 54 -8.91 1.17 13.13
N SER A 55 -9.93 0.99 13.97
CA SER A 55 -9.80 1.17 15.42
C SER A 55 -8.80 0.17 16.02
N TYR A 56 -8.86 -1.09 15.62
CA TYR A 56 -7.90 -2.12 16.05
C TYR A 56 -6.48 -1.81 15.57
N ALA A 57 -6.31 -1.46 14.28
CA ALA A 57 -5.00 -1.14 13.71
C ALA A 57 -4.34 0.06 14.41
N ARG A 58 -5.10 1.11 14.72
CA ARG A 58 -4.61 2.31 15.42
C ARG A 58 -4.30 2.09 16.89
N SER A 59 -4.90 1.09 17.54
CA SER A 59 -4.73 0.83 18.98
C SER A 59 -3.37 0.24 19.36
N THR A 60 -2.56 -0.10 18.39
CA THR A 60 -1.30 -0.81 18.60
C THR A 60 -0.13 0.01 18.05
N ASP A 61 0.85 0.37 18.89
CA ASP A 61 2.03 1.13 18.51
C ASP A 61 3.03 0.28 17.71
N PHE A 62 3.83 0.93 16.86
CA PHE A 62 4.97 0.29 16.19
C PHE A 62 6.05 -0.05 17.22
N HIS A 63 6.69 -1.20 17.07
CA HIS A 63 7.84 -1.55 17.90
C HIS A 63 8.97 -0.55 17.68
N ASP A 64 9.53 -0.04 18.78
CA ASP A 64 10.68 0.85 18.71
C ASP A 64 11.93 0.07 18.26
N VAL A 65 12.59 0.60 17.22
CA VAL A 65 13.89 0.15 16.77
C VAL A 65 14.93 1.05 17.44
N GLU A 66 15.46 0.60 18.60
CA GLU A 66 16.49 1.35 19.32
C GLU A 66 17.74 1.57 18.46
N ASN A 67 18.32 2.78 18.53
CA ASN A 67 19.59 3.19 17.92
C ASN A 67 19.68 3.11 16.39
N SER A 68 18.61 3.44 15.67
CA SER A 68 18.69 3.54 14.22
C SER A 68 19.15 4.92 13.74
N LYS A 69 19.99 4.93 12.70
CA LYS A 69 20.49 6.17 12.08
C LYS A 69 19.31 6.98 11.51
N VAL A 70 19.21 8.23 11.90
CA VAL A 70 18.27 9.20 11.32
C VAL A 70 19.02 10.09 10.33
N ASN A 71 18.55 10.12 9.09
CA ASN A 71 19.08 10.93 8.01
C ASN A 71 18.15 12.13 7.73
N LEU A 72 18.63 13.12 6.99
CA LEU A 72 17.79 14.20 6.46
C LEU A 72 17.49 13.91 4.99
N LEU A 73 16.23 13.67 4.67
CA LEU A 73 15.75 13.45 3.32
C LEU A 73 15.08 14.71 2.77
N GLU A 74 15.49 15.14 1.59
CA GLU A 74 14.78 16.17 0.85
C GLU A 74 13.50 15.63 0.26
N VAL A 75 12.39 16.27 0.59
CA VAL A 75 11.06 15.90 0.10
C VAL A 75 10.36 17.11 -0.51
N ARG A 76 9.49 16.85 -1.49
CA ARG A 76 8.65 17.85 -2.14
C ARG A 76 7.19 17.63 -1.76
N SER A 77 6.48 18.72 -1.54
CA SER A 77 5.02 18.77 -1.40
C SER A 77 4.47 19.94 -2.24
N ILE A 78 3.16 19.98 -2.40
CA ILE A 78 2.46 21.12 -3.00
C ILE A 78 1.72 21.86 -1.90
N GLU A 79 1.87 23.17 -1.89
CA GLU A 79 1.08 24.08 -1.07
C GLU A 79 0.15 24.89 -1.96
N LEU A 80 -1.14 24.86 -1.63
CA LEU A 80 -2.15 25.63 -2.31
C LEU A 80 -2.26 27.02 -1.65
N SER A 81 -2.11 28.09 -2.43
CA SER A 81 -2.38 29.45 -1.99
C SER A 81 -3.85 29.78 -2.28
N ARG A 82 -4.66 29.86 -1.25
CA ARG A 82 -6.00 30.42 -1.35
C ARG A 82 -5.94 31.88 -0.94
N ASP A 83 -6.00 32.77 -1.92
CA ASP A 83 -6.28 34.18 -1.61
C ASP A 83 -7.75 34.26 -1.20
N SER A 84 -8.00 34.72 0.04
CA SER A 84 -9.31 34.61 0.70
C SER A 84 -10.41 35.47 0.08
N ASP A 85 -10.09 36.35 -0.88
CA ASP A 85 -10.99 37.39 -1.37
C ASP A 85 -11.47 37.18 -2.82
N THR A 86 -10.98 36.16 -3.51
CA THR A 86 -11.43 35.88 -4.89
C THR A 86 -12.00 34.47 -4.99
N TYR A 87 -13.23 34.35 -5.45
CA TYR A 87 -13.83 33.09 -5.93
C TYR A 87 -13.21 32.68 -7.28
N ASP A 88 -11.89 32.81 -7.41
CA ASP A 88 -11.21 32.32 -8.60
C ASP A 88 -11.16 30.80 -8.56
N THR A 89 -11.60 30.16 -9.64
CA THR A 89 -11.62 28.72 -9.80
C THR A 89 -10.23 28.14 -10.01
N GLU A 90 -9.22 28.97 -10.24
CA GLU A 90 -7.83 28.59 -10.39
C GLU A 90 -7.09 28.80 -9.06
N ILE A 91 -6.63 27.72 -8.47
CA ILE A 91 -5.86 27.74 -7.23
C ILE A 91 -4.40 27.91 -7.59
N ASP A 92 -3.76 28.95 -7.10
CA ASP A 92 -2.31 29.11 -7.21
C ASP A 92 -1.63 28.04 -6.34
N SER A 93 -0.66 27.36 -6.92
CA SER A 93 0.06 26.27 -6.26
C SER A 93 1.57 26.42 -6.43
N LYS A 94 2.33 26.09 -5.40
CA LYS A 94 3.79 26.09 -5.46
C LYS A 94 4.38 24.80 -4.89
N TYR A 95 5.48 24.36 -5.47
CA TYR A 95 6.29 23.29 -4.88
C TYR A 95 7.07 23.80 -3.68
N ILE A 96 6.99 23.04 -2.58
CA ILE A 96 7.76 23.29 -1.37
C ILE A 96 8.76 22.16 -1.19
N LEU A 97 10.04 22.49 -1.15
CA LEU A 97 11.11 21.56 -0.80
C LEU A 97 11.42 21.70 0.68
N ARG A 98 11.46 20.58 1.39
CA ARG A 98 11.77 20.53 2.82
C ARG A 98 12.72 19.37 3.10
N LYS A 99 13.60 19.56 4.09
CA LYS A 99 14.36 18.45 4.68
C LYS A 99 13.56 17.89 5.85
N ARG A 100 13.37 16.60 5.89
CA ARG A 100 12.71 15.90 7.00
C ARG A 100 13.59 14.78 7.54
N GLU A 101 13.38 14.42 8.78
CA GLU A 101 13.97 13.22 9.35
C GLU A 101 13.51 11.96 8.62
N PHE A 102 14.46 11.10 8.32
CA PHE A 102 14.23 9.83 7.64
C PHE A 102 15.04 8.73 8.33
N ASN A 103 14.32 7.79 8.92
CA ASN A 103 14.92 6.64 9.57
C ASN A 103 14.90 5.44 8.62
N GLN A 104 16.05 5.09 8.03
CA GLN A 104 16.14 4.00 7.07
C GLN A 104 15.76 2.63 7.64
N ALA A 105 16.02 2.39 8.94
CA ALA A 105 15.69 1.13 9.58
C ALA A 105 14.19 0.95 9.85
N ARG A 106 13.42 2.04 9.79
CA ARG A 106 11.96 2.06 9.92
C ARG A 106 11.26 2.34 8.59
N ALA A 107 11.96 2.20 7.47
CA ALA A 107 11.44 2.44 6.14
C ALA A 107 11.40 1.16 5.30
N ALA A 108 10.42 1.09 4.41
CA ALA A 108 10.38 0.11 3.33
C ALA A 108 10.09 0.77 1.99
N ILE A 109 10.63 0.21 0.93
CA ILE A 109 10.23 0.55 -0.44
C ILE A 109 9.24 -0.52 -0.91
N ILE A 110 8.04 -0.08 -1.28
CA ILE A 110 7.03 -0.95 -1.88
C ILE A 110 6.98 -0.70 -3.39
N LEU A 111 7.15 -1.79 -4.14
CA LEU A 111 7.20 -1.81 -5.59
C LEU A 111 5.86 -2.34 -6.11
N ILE A 112 5.02 -1.45 -6.58
CA ILE A 112 3.69 -1.77 -7.10
C ILE A 112 3.80 -2.13 -8.59
N ASP A 113 3.28 -3.31 -8.95
CA ASP A 113 3.11 -3.74 -10.34
C ASP A 113 4.36 -3.58 -11.22
N ILE A 114 5.48 -4.14 -10.78
CA ILE A 114 6.68 -4.31 -11.60
C ILE A 114 6.61 -5.69 -12.27
N TRP A 115 5.75 -5.83 -13.26
CA TRP A 115 5.47 -7.12 -13.90
C TRP A 115 6.30 -7.39 -15.16
N ASP A 116 6.30 -8.67 -15.58
CA ASP A 116 6.88 -9.10 -16.83
C ASP A 116 5.99 -8.72 -18.02
N THR A 117 6.50 -7.84 -18.87
CA THR A 117 5.82 -7.34 -20.06
C THR A 117 6.04 -8.21 -21.30
N SER A 118 6.62 -9.40 -21.18
CA SER A 118 6.91 -10.27 -22.33
C SER A 118 5.68 -10.64 -23.17
N LYS A 119 4.50 -10.64 -22.55
CA LYS A 119 3.20 -10.93 -23.19
C LYS A 119 2.39 -9.68 -23.53
N GLU A 120 2.93 -8.50 -23.27
CA GLU A 120 2.24 -7.24 -23.55
C GLU A 120 2.16 -7.02 -25.07
N PRO A 121 0.96 -6.81 -25.63
CA PRO A 121 0.78 -6.65 -27.07
C PRO A 121 1.21 -5.28 -27.60
N ASN A 122 1.36 -4.28 -26.72
CA ASN A 122 1.75 -2.93 -27.09
C ASN A 122 3.26 -2.75 -26.97
N ASP A 123 3.98 -2.83 -28.07
CA ASP A 123 5.44 -2.76 -28.09
C ASP A 123 5.97 -1.43 -27.51
N GLY A 124 5.34 -0.30 -27.81
CA GLY A 124 5.79 1.00 -27.28
C GLY A 124 5.61 1.09 -25.75
N PHE A 125 4.55 0.53 -25.19
CA PHE A 125 4.40 0.44 -23.75
C PHE A 125 5.44 -0.50 -23.15
N LYS A 126 5.64 -1.67 -23.75
CA LYS A 126 6.60 -2.67 -23.32
C LYS A 126 8.02 -2.10 -23.26
N GLU A 127 8.50 -1.48 -24.31
CA GLU A 127 9.82 -0.85 -24.37
C GLU A 127 9.99 0.22 -23.30
N ARG A 128 8.98 1.06 -23.11
CA ARG A 128 9.00 2.10 -22.09
C ARG A 128 9.00 1.52 -20.68
N HIS A 129 8.22 0.45 -20.43
CA HIS A 129 8.17 -0.22 -19.13
C HIS A 129 9.50 -0.96 -18.85
N GLU A 130 10.06 -1.69 -19.80
CA GLU A 130 11.35 -2.36 -19.63
C GLU A 130 12.47 -1.34 -19.36
N SER A 131 12.50 -0.24 -20.12
CA SER A 131 13.44 0.87 -19.88
C SER A 131 13.27 1.49 -18.48
N PHE A 132 12.03 1.70 -18.04
CA PHE A 132 11.72 2.20 -16.71
C PHE A 132 12.22 1.24 -15.62
N VAL A 133 11.95 -0.07 -15.75
CA VAL A 133 12.43 -1.07 -14.80
C VAL A 133 13.94 -1.08 -14.71
N LEU A 134 14.64 -1.12 -15.84
CA LEU A 134 16.10 -1.17 -15.86
C LEU A 134 16.76 0.12 -15.33
N ASN A 135 16.22 1.29 -15.69
CA ASN A 135 16.87 2.57 -15.40
C ASN A 135 16.41 3.24 -14.11
N LYS A 136 15.28 2.80 -13.51
CA LYS A 136 14.72 3.39 -12.30
C LYS A 136 14.50 2.38 -11.19
N ILE A 137 13.80 1.28 -11.46
CA ILE A 137 13.43 0.31 -10.42
C ILE A 137 14.63 -0.49 -9.95
N VAL A 138 15.44 -1.04 -10.86
CA VAL A 138 16.64 -1.81 -10.49
C VAL A 138 17.64 -0.95 -9.70
N PRO A 139 18.00 0.29 -10.10
CA PRO A 139 18.83 1.17 -9.29
C PRO A 139 18.23 1.48 -7.91
N LEU A 140 16.92 1.70 -7.81
CA LEU A 140 16.25 1.95 -6.54
C LEU A 140 16.32 0.74 -5.60
N ILE A 141 16.08 -0.47 -6.11
CA ILE A 141 16.22 -1.73 -5.37
C ILE A 141 17.66 -1.89 -4.84
N ASN A 142 18.66 -1.67 -5.71
CA ASN A 142 20.07 -1.78 -5.33
C ASN A 142 20.43 -0.75 -4.25
N LEU A 143 19.93 0.47 -4.34
CA LEU A 143 20.10 1.50 -3.32
C LEU A 143 19.47 1.06 -1.99
N ALA A 144 18.24 0.57 -2.01
CA ALA A 144 17.55 0.08 -0.83
C ALA A 144 18.34 -1.03 -0.11
N ARG A 145 18.76 -2.05 -0.85
CA ARG A 145 19.52 -3.18 -0.33
C ARG A 145 20.87 -2.76 0.24
N LYS A 146 21.61 -1.90 -0.47
CA LYS A 146 22.89 -1.34 0.01
C LYS A 146 22.74 -0.70 1.39
N HIS A 147 21.61 -0.05 1.64
CA HIS A 147 21.33 0.68 2.89
C HIS A 147 20.38 -0.08 3.84
N LYS A 148 20.11 -1.37 3.58
CA LYS A 148 19.29 -2.27 4.40
C LYS A 148 17.84 -1.77 4.59
N ILE A 149 17.33 -1.00 3.64
CA ILE A 149 15.91 -0.65 3.58
C ILE A 149 15.16 -1.87 3.05
N GLN A 150 14.07 -2.24 3.72
CA GLN A 150 13.24 -3.38 3.31
C GLN A 150 12.65 -3.15 1.92
N VAL A 151 12.80 -4.14 1.04
CA VAL A 151 12.13 -4.16 -0.27
C VAL A 151 10.90 -5.06 -0.19
N ILE A 152 9.77 -4.53 -0.67
CA ILE A 152 8.47 -5.22 -0.72
C ILE A 152 8.00 -5.20 -2.18
N HIS A 153 7.81 -6.38 -2.75
CA HIS A 153 7.24 -6.53 -4.08
C HIS A 153 5.74 -6.79 -3.97
N SER A 154 4.94 -5.99 -4.66
CA SER A 154 3.49 -6.17 -4.77
C SER A 154 3.10 -6.36 -6.25
N PRO A 155 3.29 -7.57 -6.80
CA PRO A 155 3.16 -7.84 -8.22
C PRO A 155 1.71 -7.98 -8.70
N HIS A 156 0.74 -8.05 -7.77
CA HIS A 156 -0.59 -8.54 -8.10
C HIS A 156 -0.50 -9.89 -8.84
N SER A 157 -1.53 -10.35 -9.52
CA SER A 157 -1.57 -11.67 -10.19
C SER A 157 -0.54 -11.87 -11.35
N SER A 158 0.34 -10.92 -11.59
CA SER A 158 1.31 -10.99 -12.70
C SER A 158 2.70 -11.42 -12.22
N PRO A 159 3.47 -12.18 -13.01
CA PRO A 159 4.86 -12.48 -12.71
C PRO A 159 5.68 -11.19 -12.59
N ILE A 160 6.59 -11.14 -11.63
CA ILE A 160 7.53 -10.03 -11.49
C ILE A 160 8.46 -9.98 -12.71
N SER A 161 8.85 -8.79 -13.14
CA SER A 161 9.73 -8.56 -14.28
C SER A 161 11.02 -9.39 -14.15
N LYS A 162 11.41 -10.05 -15.24
CA LYS A 162 12.66 -10.82 -15.36
C LYS A 162 13.94 -10.01 -15.05
N HIS A 163 13.86 -8.69 -15.10
CA HIS A 163 14.98 -7.80 -14.80
C HIS A 163 15.14 -7.53 -13.30
N VAL A 164 14.17 -7.94 -12.47
CA VAL A 164 14.18 -7.77 -11.03
C VAL A 164 14.57 -9.09 -10.36
N LEU A 165 15.74 -9.10 -9.74
CA LEU A 165 16.15 -10.22 -8.90
C LEU A 165 15.46 -10.09 -7.53
N ILE A 166 14.71 -11.12 -7.12
CA ILE A 166 14.15 -11.23 -5.77
C ILE A 166 15.21 -11.89 -4.89
N GLU A 167 15.56 -11.25 -3.80
CA GLU A 167 16.50 -11.78 -2.80
C GLU A 167 15.75 -12.37 -1.60
N PRO A 168 16.38 -13.29 -0.81
CA PRO A 168 15.71 -13.96 0.31
C PRO A 168 15.17 -13.02 1.40
N GLN A 169 15.73 -11.82 1.54
CA GLN A 169 15.29 -10.82 2.51
C GLN A 169 14.12 -9.95 1.99
N ASP A 170 13.83 -10.01 0.68
CA ASP A 170 12.71 -9.27 0.11
C ASP A 170 11.38 -9.90 0.54
N ILE A 171 10.35 -9.08 0.58
CA ILE A 171 9.00 -9.54 0.82
C ILE A 171 8.25 -9.54 -0.51
N VAL A 172 7.60 -10.64 -0.84
CA VAL A 172 6.63 -10.68 -1.94
C VAL A 172 5.25 -10.76 -1.32
N LEU A 173 4.40 -9.77 -1.60
CA LEU A 173 3.02 -9.74 -1.09
C LEU A 173 2.15 -10.70 -1.91
N GLU A 174 1.57 -11.67 -1.23
CA GLU A 174 0.60 -12.62 -1.79
C GLU A 174 -0.80 -12.27 -1.26
N VAL A 175 -1.35 -11.16 -1.74
CA VAL A 175 -2.62 -10.61 -1.23
C VAL A 175 -3.84 -10.88 -2.11
N ASP A 176 -3.65 -11.40 -3.32
CA ASP A 176 -4.73 -11.60 -4.31
C ASP A 176 -5.85 -12.53 -3.82
N ASN A 177 -5.52 -13.46 -2.93
CA ASN A 177 -6.50 -14.37 -2.32
C ASN A 177 -7.22 -13.79 -1.10
N LEU A 178 -6.85 -12.59 -0.66
CA LEU A 178 -7.49 -11.92 0.46
C LEU A 178 -8.65 -11.04 -0.02
N PRO A 179 -9.73 -10.92 0.76
CA PRO A 179 -10.74 -9.91 0.52
C PRO A 179 -10.11 -8.51 0.44
N PHE A 180 -10.63 -7.66 -0.44
CA PHE A 180 -10.08 -6.34 -0.73
C PHE A 180 -9.77 -5.53 0.56
N GLN A 181 -10.69 -5.51 1.52
CA GLN A 181 -10.55 -4.79 2.78
C GLN A 181 -9.46 -5.38 3.70
N MET A 182 -9.12 -6.65 3.49
CA MET A 182 -8.10 -7.32 4.31
C MET A 182 -6.67 -7.12 3.79
N GLN A 183 -6.50 -6.73 2.53
CA GLN A 183 -5.18 -6.56 1.92
C GLN A 183 -4.39 -5.40 2.57
N SER A 184 -5.03 -4.24 2.78
CA SER A 184 -4.41 -3.11 3.48
C SER A 184 -4.03 -3.47 4.91
N LEU A 185 -4.93 -4.14 5.63
CA LEU A 185 -4.67 -4.56 7.00
C LEU A 185 -3.54 -5.58 7.10
N TYR A 186 -3.48 -6.52 6.15
CA TYR A 186 -2.38 -7.49 6.07
C TYR A 186 -1.03 -6.79 5.90
N LEU A 187 -0.92 -5.85 4.95
CA LEU A 187 0.29 -5.06 4.76
C LEU A 187 0.62 -4.24 6.01
N HIS A 188 -0.36 -3.55 6.60
CA HIS A 188 -0.14 -2.76 7.81
C HIS A 188 0.42 -3.61 8.97
N ASN A 189 -0.16 -4.77 9.25
CA ASN A 189 0.30 -5.67 10.30
C ASN A 189 1.72 -6.18 10.02
N LEU A 190 2.01 -6.53 8.77
CA LEU A 190 3.33 -6.94 8.33
C LEU A 190 4.40 -5.87 8.59
N LEU A 191 4.09 -4.61 8.25
CA LEU A 191 4.97 -3.46 8.49
C LEU A 191 5.21 -3.23 9.98
N LYS A 192 4.15 -3.30 10.75
CA LYS A 192 4.17 -3.12 12.20
C LYS A 192 5.01 -4.16 12.91
N GLU A 193 4.87 -5.45 12.56
CA GLU A 193 5.69 -6.54 13.10
C GLU A 193 7.19 -6.34 12.82
N ARG A 194 7.52 -5.56 11.78
CA ARG A 194 8.91 -5.22 11.40
C ARG A 194 9.37 -3.86 11.89
N GLY A 195 8.55 -3.14 12.62
CA GLY A 195 8.86 -1.78 13.08
C GLY A 195 8.95 -0.74 11.96
N ILE A 196 8.34 -1.01 10.80
CA ILE A 196 8.36 -0.11 9.63
C ILE A 196 7.22 0.88 9.76
N SER A 197 7.54 2.18 9.81
CA SER A 197 6.58 3.28 9.93
C SER A 197 6.53 4.20 8.72
N THR A 198 7.49 4.10 7.79
CA THR A 198 7.56 4.93 6.58
C THR A 198 7.54 4.05 5.34
N LEU A 199 6.62 4.30 4.41
CA LEU A 199 6.57 3.64 3.10
C LEU A 199 7.02 4.58 2.00
N LEU A 200 8.01 4.12 1.21
CA LEU A 200 8.39 4.74 -0.05
C LEU A 200 7.73 3.98 -1.19
N TYR A 201 6.84 4.65 -1.92
CA TYR A 201 6.11 4.07 -3.04
C TYR A 201 6.84 4.27 -4.35
N ALA A 202 7.00 3.20 -5.11
CA ALA A 202 7.53 3.20 -6.48
C ALA A 202 6.78 2.20 -7.36
N GLY A 203 6.86 2.35 -8.66
CA GLY A 203 6.29 1.38 -9.60
C GLY A 203 5.24 1.94 -10.55
N ASN A 204 4.35 1.07 -10.97
CA ASN A 204 3.34 1.35 -11.98
C ASN A 204 1.95 0.93 -11.44
N SER A 205 0.87 1.64 -11.69
CA SER A 205 0.73 2.88 -12.41
C SER A 205 0.35 3.97 -11.43
N THR A 206 0.98 5.16 -11.53
CA THR A 206 0.80 6.25 -10.56
C THR A 206 -0.66 6.60 -10.30
N HIS A 207 -1.51 6.60 -11.33
CA HIS A 207 -2.93 6.98 -11.27
C HIS A 207 -3.90 5.80 -11.06
N LYS A 208 -3.40 4.57 -10.98
CA LYS A 208 -4.20 3.34 -10.78
C LYS A 208 -3.62 2.53 -9.63
N CYS A 209 -2.91 1.46 -9.95
CA CYS A 209 -2.48 0.45 -8.98
C CYS A 209 -1.67 1.04 -7.82
N LEU A 210 -0.71 1.93 -8.09
CA LEU A 210 0.08 2.57 -7.06
C LEU A 210 -0.77 3.47 -6.14
N PHE A 211 -1.77 4.15 -6.71
CA PHE A 211 -2.64 5.02 -5.94
C PHE A 211 -3.82 4.27 -5.32
N ASP A 212 -4.60 3.52 -6.12
CA ASP A 212 -5.97 3.10 -5.79
C ASP A 212 -6.09 1.68 -5.20
N ARG A 213 -5.05 0.85 -5.27
CA ARG A 213 -5.06 -0.50 -4.67
C ARG A 213 -5.15 -0.43 -3.14
N PRO A 214 -5.62 -1.51 -2.47
CA PRO A 214 -5.64 -1.59 -1.01
C PRO A 214 -4.26 -1.40 -0.37
N ASP A 215 -3.21 -1.91 -1.00
CA ASP A 215 -1.81 -1.76 -0.61
C ASP A 215 -1.14 -0.52 -1.25
N GLY A 216 -1.89 0.25 -2.05
CA GLY A 216 -1.49 1.55 -2.59
C GLY A 216 -1.72 2.70 -1.61
N ILE A 217 -1.35 3.92 -2.02
CA ILE A 217 -1.38 5.12 -1.17
C ILE A 217 -2.77 5.37 -0.60
N TYR A 218 -3.81 5.34 -1.46
CA TYR A 218 -5.18 5.61 -1.02
C TYR A 218 -5.72 4.55 -0.07
N GLY A 219 -5.40 3.27 -0.31
CA GLY A 219 -5.80 2.17 0.56
C GLY A 219 -5.15 2.23 1.95
N MET A 220 -3.87 2.59 1.98
CA MET A 220 -3.08 2.61 3.21
C MET A 220 -3.21 3.90 4.04
N ARG A 221 -3.73 5.01 3.46
CA ARG A 221 -3.79 6.34 4.11
C ARG A 221 -4.50 6.41 5.46
N LYS A 222 -5.39 5.45 5.73
CA LYS A 222 -6.11 5.37 7.01
C LYS A 222 -5.34 4.60 8.08
N LEU A 223 -4.37 3.82 7.67
CA LEU A 223 -3.58 2.92 8.51
C LEU A 223 -2.18 3.46 8.80
N MET A 224 -1.66 4.30 7.94
CA MET A 224 -0.33 4.91 8.05
C MET A 224 -0.42 6.37 7.66
N ASP A 225 0.36 7.20 8.35
CA ASP A 225 0.40 8.65 8.11
C ASP A 225 1.63 9.08 7.31
N ASP A 226 2.61 8.18 7.08
CA ASP A 226 3.89 8.53 6.49
C ASP A 226 4.14 7.81 5.15
N PHE A 227 3.87 8.55 4.08
CA PHE A 227 4.08 8.11 2.70
C PHE A 227 5.02 9.06 1.97
N ILE A 228 5.93 8.47 1.22
CA ILE A 228 6.85 9.18 0.34
C ILE A 228 6.77 8.55 -1.05
N LEU A 229 6.38 9.31 -2.06
CA LEU A 229 6.43 8.84 -3.44
C LEU A 229 7.85 9.01 -4.00
N VAL A 230 8.48 7.98 -4.51
CA VAL A 230 9.72 8.11 -5.28
C VAL A 230 9.33 8.50 -6.71
N ARG A 231 9.11 9.80 -6.95
CA ARG A 231 8.42 10.33 -8.14
C ARG A 231 9.12 10.02 -9.47
N ASP A 232 10.44 9.88 -9.49
CA ASP A 232 11.20 9.49 -10.68
C ASP A 232 11.34 7.97 -10.83
N ALA A 233 10.84 7.20 -9.86
CA ALA A 233 10.66 5.75 -9.92
C ALA A 233 9.17 5.36 -10.01
N THR A 234 8.35 6.21 -10.62
CA THR A 234 6.97 5.90 -10.97
C THR A 234 6.72 6.11 -12.46
N MET A 235 5.72 5.42 -12.95
CA MET A 235 5.31 5.45 -14.35
C MET A 235 3.78 5.41 -14.41
N ALA A 236 3.17 5.97 -15.46
CA ALA A 236 1.73 5.92 -15.71
C ALA A 236 1.40 5.30 -17.06
N PHE A 237 0.17 4.81 -17.22
CA PHE A 237 -0.40 4.57 -18.52
C PHE A 237 -0.78 5.93 -19.12
N GLU A 238 0.02 6.36 -20.07
CA GLU A 238 -0.20 7.60 -20.80
C GLU A 238 -1.06 7.34 -22.04
N TYR A 239 -1.90 8.31 -22.39
CA TYR A 239 -2.54 8.34 -23.70
C TYR A 239 -1.56 8.90 -24.74
N HIS A 240 -1.84 8.71 -26.03
CA HIS A 240 -1.00 9.29 -27.09
C HIS A 240 -0.88 10.82 -27.01
N THR A 241 -1.88 11.49 -26.44
CA THR A 241 -1.90 12.95 -26.23
C THR A 241 -1.20 13.41 -24.96
N THR A 242 -0.91 12.50 -24.03
CA THR A 242 -0.27 12.81 -22.73
C THR A 242 1.12 12.21 -22.59
N LEU A 243 1.53 11.36 -23.54
CA LEU A 243 2.79 10.62 -23.48
C LEU A 243 4.00 11.56 -23.48
N GLU A 244 3.96 12.59 -24.32
CA GLU A 244 4.95 13.66 -24.29
C GLU A 244 4.79 14.47 -22.99
N GLY A 245 5.84 14.48 -22.17
CA GLY A 245 5.85 15.14 -20.87
C GLY A 245 5.25 14.34 -19.72
N GLU A 246 4.81 13.08 -19.94
CA GLU A 246 4.26 12.19 -18.91
C GLU A 246 3.14 12.86 -18.08
N LEU A 247 2.16 13.48 -18.77
CA LEU A 247 1.19 14.37 -18.13
C LEU A 247 0.30 13.65 -17.10
N VAL A 248 -0.14 12.41 -17.37
CA VAL A 248 -0.93 11.64 -16.41
C VAL A 248 -0.12 11.37 -15.13
N LYS A 249 1.13 10.93 -15.29
CA LYS A 249 2.04 10.72 -14.15
C LYS A 249 2.21 12.00 -13.34
N ASN A 250 2.47 13.12 -14.02
CA ASN A 250 2.73 14.40 -13.35
C ASN A 250 1.50 14.93 -12.60
N VAL A 251 0.31 14.86 -13.20
CA VAL A 251 -0.95 15.25 -12.55
C VAL A 251 -1.19 14.44 -11.27
N PHE A 252 -1.02 13.11 -11.34
CA PHE A 252 -1.21 12.27 -10.16
C PHE A 252 -0.09 12.41 -9.13
N THR A 253 1.14 12.66 -9.54
CA THR A 253 2.22 13.01 -8.61
C THR A 253 1.87 14.28 -7.84
N ASN A 254 1.41 15.32 -8.51
CA ASN A 254 0.98 16.56 -7.89
C ASN A 254 -0.20 16.33 -6.93
N TYR A 255 -1.18 15.54 -7.32
CA TYR A 255 -2.32 15.21 -6.47
C TYR A 255 -1.92 14.45 -5.19
N ILE A 256 -0.94 13.54 -5.30
CA ILE A 256 -0.38 12.85 -4.13
C ILE A 256 0.36 13.83 -3.22
N GLU A 257 1.18 14.74 -3.78
CA GLU A 257 1.95 15.74 -3.04
C GLU A 257 1.09 16.80 -2.35
N GLU A 258 -0.08 17.09 -2.92
CA GLU A 258 -1.06 18.01 -2.37
C GLU A 258 -1.85 17.39 -1.22
N SER A 259 -2.32 16.15 -1.40
CA SER A 259 -3.43 15.63 -0.60
C SER A 259 -3.07 14.44 0.30
N TYR A 260 -1.96 13.74 0.05
CA TYR A 260 -1.69 12.45 0.71
C TYR A 260 -0.33 12.36 1.39
N GLY A 261 0.70 12.97 0.84
CA GLY A 261 2.05 12.80 1.37
C GLY A 261 3.07 13.71 0.69
N THR A 262 4.30 13.24 0.68
CA THR A 262 5.41 13.94 0.05
C THR A 262 6.04 13.10 -1.04
N SER A 263 6.90 13.69 -1.87
CA SER A 263 7.70 12.92 -2.80
C SER A 263 9.20 13.21 -2.65
N THR A 264 10.00 12.27 -3.12
CA THR A 264 11.45 12.39 -3.24
C THR A 264 11.91 11.86 -4.60
N THR A 265 13.21 11.93 -4.88
CA THR A 265 13.83 11.26 -6.03
C THR A 265 14.81 10.19 -5.57
N ILE A 266 15.19 9.28 -6.49
CA ILE A 266 16.25 8.30 -6.23
C ILE A 266 17.55 9.02 -5.84
N ASN A 267 17.84 10.15 -6.50
CA ASN A 267 19.05 10.95 -6.19
C ASN A 267 19.01 11.56 -4.79
N ASP A 268 17.89 12.17 -4.38
CA ASP A 268 17.76 12.77 -3.06
C ASP A 268 17.83 11.70 -1.96
N LEU A 269 17.21 10.54 -2.21
CA LEU A 269 17.29 9.39 -1.32
C LEU A 269 18.75 8.89 -1.20
N ASN A 270 19.47 8.76 -2.32
CA ASN A 270 20.87 8.36 -2.30
C ASN A 270 21.77 9.37 -1.57
N MET A 271 21.56 10.66 -1.78
CA MET A 271 22.29 11.71 -1.05
C MET A 271 22.04 11.63 0.46
N SER A 272 20.78 11.49 0.85
CA SER A 272 20.38 11.33 2.25
C SER A 272 21.07 10.14 2.91
N LEU A 273 21.03 8.98 2.25
CA LEU A 273 21.58 7.72 2.77
C LEU A 273 23.11 7.68 2.77
N SER A 274 23.76 8.41 1.87
CA SER A 274 25.21 8.48 1.74
C SER A 274 25.86 9.58 2.59
N SER A 275 25.06 10.47 3.18
CA SER A 275 25.58 11.55 4.03
C SER A 275 26.29 10.97 5.25
N PRO A 276 27.49 11.47 5.61
CA PRO A 276 28.13 11.13 6.89
C PRO A 276 27.21 11.54 8.04
N GLU A 277 27.35 10.85 9.15
CA GLU A 277 26.56 11.12 10.36
C GLU A 277 26.64 12.59 10.74
N SER A 278 25.46 13.23 10.91
CA SER A 278 25.44 14.51 11.63
C SER A 278 25.83 14.22 13.08
N PRO A 279 26.80 14.97 13.63
CA PRO A 279 27.31 14.74 14.98
C PRO A 279 26.26 14.91 16.07
#